data_fa52668c50145e82d57ba9977da5d531
#
_entry.id   fa52668c50145e82d57ba9977da5d531
#
_cell.length_a   1.000
_cell.length_b   1.000
_cell.length_c   1.000
_cell.angle_alpha   90.00
_cell.angle_beta   90.00
_cell.angle_gamma   90.00
#
_symmetry.space_group_name_H-M   'P 1'
#
loop_
_entity.id
_entity.type
_entity.pdbx_description
1 polymer ?
#
loop_
_entity_poly.entity_id
_entity_poly.type
_entity_poly.pdbx_seq_one_letter_code
_entity_poly.pdbx_strand_id
1 'polypeptide(L)'
;MLWVIDGLVYGFFTAIYTLFNQHYKLNGYVLGIWRGFGISLAFMPFLYFFPVPESAYYWFLLIFQGLLIGVYDSHLFFASADFGAGPTSRFMAITALVTTFLWWFLTPEQFEHLLGNGTVFISLILVLFGFTVSYWQMVQSPVSQKLVRYILPAVFALAGMSIATKEIAVHSQSGVWGAITYYLVVALFVSGCYNLFFYFRTQKKHGFKQFVADVFNRRTVWPGIYMVAFSAALITAKTLALRVAPNPGYVTALLLVAPIFVYVLNRTRKILDDVSVKAGFSMIFFLLLLILLFLLSFQIFKIEFRIFMAGFFLQNLFIFFNGFFDFSAFGQRIALIVQRFGIAVFGKFAKSLFIVSGLVKRGRFPAAVLKLLRRGLII
;
A
#
# COMPACT_ATOMS: atom_id res chain seq x y z
N MET A 1 -4.49 12.35 -10.56
CA MET A 1 -3.27 12.30 -9.69
C MET A 1 -3.53 12.42 -8.19
N LEU A 2 -4.65 12.96 -7.73
CA LEU A 2 -4.98 13.11 -6.30
C LEU A 2 -4.92 11.79 -5.52
N TRP A 3 -5.41 10.68 -6.07
CA TRP A 3 -5.37 9.37 -5.41
C TRP A 3 -3.96 8.87 -5.04
N VAL A 4 -2.91 9.33 -5.77
CA VAL A 4 -1.51 8.99 -5.44
C VAL A 4 -1.09 9.70 -4.16
N ILE A 5 -1.47 10.97 -4.01
CA ILE A 5 -1.18 11.75 -2.79
C ILE A 5 -1.89 11.12 -1.60
N ASP A 6 -3.19 10.84 -1.74
CA ASP A 6 -3.99 10.18 -0.69
C ASP A 6 -3.42 8.79 -0.35
N GLY A 7 -2.94 8.04 -1.36
CA GLY A 7 -2.28 6.75 -1.18
C GLY A 7 -0.93 6.86 -0.45
N LEU A 8 -0.12 7.90 -0.71
CA LEU A 8 1.11 8.17 0.04
C LEU A 8 0.83 8.56 1.49
N VAL A 9 -0.20 9.38 1.74
CA VAL A 9 -0.67 9.73 3.08
C VAL A 9 -1.14 8.48 3.82
N TYR A 10 -1.89 7.60 3.14
CA TYR A 10 -2.29 6.29 3.66
C TYR A 10 -1.06 5.44 4.03
N GLY A 11 -0.04 5.38 3.17
CA GLY A 11 1.22 4.68 3.44
C GLY A 11 1.97 5.22 4.66
N PHE A 12 2.04 6.54 4.81
CA PHE A 12 2.65 7.20 5.97
C PHE A 12 1.92 6.85 7.27
N PHE A 13 0.59 6.98 7.31
CA PHE A 13 -0.18 6.60 8.51
C PHE A 13 -0.10 5.12 8.82
N THR A 14 0.02 4.26 7.79
CA THR A 14 0.24 2.82 7.98
C THR A 14 1.60 2.54 8.65
N ALA A 15 2.65 3.29 8.32
CA ALA A 15 3.94 3.17 8.99
C ALA A 15 3.82 3.52 10.48
N ILE A 16 3.16 4.64 10.82
CA ILE A 16 2.90 5.03 12.22
C ILE A 16 2.11 3.93 12.93
N TYR A 17 1.06 3.41 12.28
CA TYR A 17 0.21 2.37 12.81
C TYR A 17 0.98 1.08 13.13
N THR A 18 1.89 0.67 12.27
CA THR A 18 2.72 -0.52 12.47
C THR A 18 3.75 -0.31 13.58
N LEU A 19 4.38 0.88 13.63
CA LEU A 19 5.35 1.24 14.68
C LEU A 19 4.71 1.37 16.06
N PHE A 20 3.41 1.68 16.09
CA PHE A 20 2.71 1.99 17.32
C PHE A 20 2.80 0.85 18.33
N ASN A 21 2.43 -0.38 17.93
CA ASN A 21 2.46 -1.50 18.86
C ASN A 21 3.87 -2.11 19.05
N GLN A 22 4.81 -1.85 18.15
CA GLN A 22 6.23 -2.12 18.43
C GLN A 22 6.71 -1.31 19.65
N HIS A 23 6.24 -0.06 19.78
CA HIS A 23 6.65 0.84 20.85
C HIS A 23 5.94 0.53 22.18
N TYR A 24 4.61 0.42 22.15
CA TYR A 24 3.80 0.29 23.36
C TYR A 24 3.68 -1.15 23.88
N LYS A 25 3.85 -2.15 23.02
CA LYS A 25 3.74 -3.59 23.31
C LYS A 25 2.46 -3.94 24.08
N LEU A 26 1.35 -3.34 23.67
CA LEU A 26 0.04 -3.58 24.25
C LEU A 26 -0.61 -4.84 23.67
N ASN A 27 -1.58 -5.39 24.39
CA ASN A 27 -2.41 -6.47 23.87
C ASN A 27 -3.13 -6.03 22.57
N GLY A 28 -2.91 -6.77 21.47
CA GLY A 28 -3.44 -6.41 20.16
C GLY A 28 -4.96 -6.31 20.11
N TYR A 29 -5.67 -7.15 20.89
CA TYR A 29 -7.14 -7.06 20.99
C TYR A 29 -7.60 -5.79 21.70
N VAL A 30 -6.89 -5.36 22.76
CA VAL A 30 -7.21 -4.10 23.46
C VAL A 30 -7.04 -2.90 22.53
N LEU A 31 -5.98 -2.88 21.72
CA LEU A 31 -5.81 -1.83 20.69
C LEU A 31 -6.90 -1.88 19.63
N GLY A 32 -7.28 -3.09 19.19
CA GLY A 32 -8.39 -3.29 18.25
C GLY A 32 -9.74 -2.83 18.81
N ILE A 33 -9.98 -3.02 20.12
CA ILE A 33 -11.17 -2.51 20.83
C ILE A 33 -11.17 -0.98 20.84
N TRP A 34 -10.06 -0.34 21.19
CA TRP A 34 -9.93 1.13 21.14
C TRP A 34 -10.14 1.68 19.74
N ARG A 35 -9.51 1.07 18.73
CA ARG A 35 -9.68 1.46 17.34
C ARG A 35 -11.13 1.28 16.90
N GLY A 36 -11.71 0.11 17.16
CA GLY A 36 -13.06 -0.23 16.72
C GLY A 36 -14.12 0.65 17.38
N PHE A 37 -14.30 0.53 18.69
CA PHE A 37 -15.34 1.28 19.39
C PHE A 37 -15.00 2.75 19.55
N GLY A 38 -13.72 3.11 19.76
CA GLY A 38 -13.32 4.51 19.92
C GLY A 38 -13.63 5.34 18.67
N ILE A 39 -13.29 4.83 17.47
CA ILE A 39 -13.62 5.53 16.22
C ILE A 39 -15.13 5.51 15.98
N SER A 40 -15.77 4.35 16.14
CA SER A 40 -17.23 4.24 15.94
C SER A 40 -17.99 5.24 16.77
N LEU A 41 -17.69 5.35 18.06
CA LEU A 41 -18.34 6.31 18.97
C LEU A 41 -18.03 7.76 18.61
N ALA A 42 -16.77 8.07 18.27
CA ALA A 42 -16.35 9.43 17.89
C ALA A 42 -17.05 9.92 16.61
N PHE A 43 -17.30 9.04 15.66
CA PHE A 43 -17.91 9.39 14.36
C PHE A 43 -19.43 9.13 14.29
N MET A 44 -20.02 8.46 15.26
CA MET A 44 -21.47 8.19 15.31
C MET A 44 -22.36 9.44 15.13
N PRO A 45 -22.07 10.61 15.74
CA PRO A 45 -22.88 11.81 15.54
C PRO A 45 -22.92 12.28 14.08
N PHE A 46 -21.88 12.00 13.29
CA PHE A 46 -21.82 12.41 11.89
C PHE A 46 -22.77 11.62 10.99
N LEU A 47 -23.30 10.47 11.44
CA LEU A 47 -24.32 9.74 10.69
C LEU A 47 -25.57 10.56 10.44
N TYR A 48 -25.88 11.52 11.32
CA TYR A 48 -27.03 12.40 11.19
C TYR A 48 -27.04 13.21 9.87
N PHE A 49 -25.87 13.48 9.32
CA PHE A 49 -25.72 14.28 8.09
C PHE A 49 -25.87 13.47 6.80
N PHE A 50 -26.03 12.16 6.88
CA PHE A 50 -26.06 11.29 5.71
C PHE A 50 -27.30 10.38 5.73
N PRO A 51 -27.98 10.22 4.58
CA PRO A 51 -29.12 9.30 4.50
C PRO A 51 -28.68 7.86 4.78
N VAL A 52 -29.57 7.10 5.39
CA VAL A 52 -29.35 5.68 5.68
C VAL A 52 -29.28 4.91 4.35
N PRO A 53 -28.25 4.10 4.10
CA PRO A 53 -28.16 3.30 2.89
C PRO A 53 -29.27 2.26 2.81
N GLU A 54 -29.97 2.20 1.68
CA GLU A 54 -31.09 1.27 1.47
C GLU A 54 -30.63 -0.12 1.01
N SER A 55 -29.43 -0.21 0.41
CA SER A 55 -28.90 -1.44 -0.19
C SER A 55 -28.46 -2.45 0.88
N ALA A 56 -29.05 -3.64 0.89
CA ALA A 56 -28.59 -4.76 1.71
C ALA A 56 -27.16 -5.19 1.38
N TYR A 57 -26.75 -5.09 0.10
CA TYR A 57 -25.39 -5.34 -0.35
C TYR A 57 -24.40 -4.38 0.29
N TYR A 58 -24.74 -3.10 0.42
CA TYR A 58 -23.88 -2.11 1.06
C TYR A 58 -23.65 -2.42 2.54
N TRP A 59 -24.70 -2.83 3.26
CA TRP A 59 -24.59 -3.27 4.66
C TRP A 59 -23.76 -4.54 4.81
N PHE A 60 -23.94 -5.50 3.90
CA PHE A 60 -23.08 -6.69 3.85
C PHE A 60 -21.60 -6.32 3.69
N LEU A 61 -21.27 -5.39 2.77
CA LEU A 61 -19.90 -4.93 2.56
C LEU A 61 -19.31 -4.27 3.83
N LEU A 62 -20.09 -3.45 4.55
CA LEU A 62 -19.64 -2.83 5.79
C LEU A 62 -19.37 -3.85 6.91
N ILE A 63 -20.24 -4.84 7.08
CA ILE A 63 -20.06 -5.90 8.07
C ILE A 63 -18.86 -6.77 7.69
N PHE A 64 -18.77 -7.20 6.45
CA PHE A 64 -17.65 -7.98 5.94
C PHE A 64 -16.32 -7.24 6.10
N GLN A 65 -16.30 -5.96 5.76
CA GLN A 65 -15.17 -5.06 5.97
C GLN A 65 -14.75 -5.05 7.45
N GLY A 66 -15.70 -4.93 8.36
CA GLY A 66 -15.43 -4.91 9.81
C GLY A 66 -14.78 -6.21 10.32
N LEU A 67 -15.25 -7.36 9.84
CA LEU A 67 -14.64 -8.66 10.16
C LEU A 67 -13.20 -8.75 9.64
N LEU A 68 -12.96 -8.33 8.39
CA LEU A 68 -11.61 -8.31 7.82
C LEU A 68 -10.68 -7.38 8.60
N ILE A 69 -11.17 -6.21 9.04
CA ILE A 69 -10.40 -5.29 9.90
C ILE A 69 -10.02 -5.98 11.21
N GLY A 70 -10.94 -6.68 11.84
CA GLY A 70 -10.67 -7.42 13.09
C GLY A 70 -9.56 -8.45 12.94
N VAL A 71 -9.58 -9.24 11.85
CA VAL A 71 -8.52 -10.20 11.51
C VAL A 71 -7.19 -9.48 11.26
N TYR A 72 -7.21 -8.43 10.43
CA TYR A 72 -6.03 -7.65 10.09
C TYR A 72 -5.37 -7.05 11.33
N ASP A 73 -6.14 -6.37 12.17
CA ASP A 73 -5.65 -5.66 13.35
C ASP A 73 -4.99 -6.61 14.35
N SER A 74 -5.67 -7.70 14.68
CA SER A 74 -5.16 -8.65 15.65
C SER A 74 -3.80 -9.21 15.20
N HIS A 75 -3.69 -9.69 13.94
CA HIS A 75 -2.43 -10.24 13.44
C HIS A 75 -1.34 -9.17 13.30
N LEU A 76 -1.66 -7.97 12.82
CA LEU A 76 -0.69 -6.90 12.65
C LEU A 76 -0.14 -6.41 13.99
N PHE A 77 -1.00 -6.20 14.98
CA PHE A 77 -0.57 -5.70 16.28
C PHE A 77 0.31 -6.69 17.02
N PHE A 78 -0.07 -7.97 17.05
CA PHE A 78 0.76 -8.99 17.67
C PHE A 78 2.06 -9.20 16.88
N ALA A 79 2.02 -9.27 15.54
CA ALA A 79 3.22 -9.39 14.72
C ALA A 79 4.20 -8.23 14.96
N SER A 80 3.70 -7.00 15.05
CA SER A 80 4.53 -5.81 15.31
C SER A 80 5.15 -5.80 16.68
N ALA A 81 4.45 -6.35 17.69
CA ALA A 81 4.95 -6.49 19.06
C ALA A 81 6.01 -7.58 19.18
N ASP A 82 5.79 -8.74 18.54
CA ASP A 82 6.61 -9.94 18.71
C ASP A 82 7.80 -9.99 17.75
N PHE A 83 7.63 -9.57 16.50
CA PHE A 83 8.65 -9.64 15.43
C PHE A 83 9.20 -8.27 15.03
N GLY A 84 8.63 -7.19 15.56
CA GLY A 84 8.99 -5.82 15.19
C GLY A 84 8.26 -5.30 13.95
N ALA A 85 8.16 -3.97 13.85
CA ALA A 85 7.45 -3.29 12.77
C ALA A 85 8.19 -3.38 11.43
N GLY A 86 9.52 -3.42 11.44
CA GLY A 86 10.34 -3.52 10.23
C GLY A 86 10.05 -4.78 9.43
N PRO A 87 10.27 -5.98 9.97
CA PRO A 87 9.91 -7.24 9.33
C PRO A 87 8.41 -7.30 8.96
N THR A 88 7.53 -6.94 9.89
CA THR A 88 6.08 -7.00 9.71
C THR A 88 5.63 -6.16 8.50
N SER A 89 6.07 -4.90 8.40
CA SER A 89 5.70 -4.01 7.29
C SER A 89 6.20 -4.50 5.93
N ARG A 90 7.40 -5.10 5.88
CA ARG A 90 7.94 -5.66 4.63
C ARG A 90 7.14 -6.86 4.14
N PHE A 91 6.75 -7.77 5.04
CA PHE A 91 5.89 -8.91 4.64
C PHE A 91 4.47 -8.49 4.27
N MET A 92 3.93 -7.45 4.92
CA MET A 92 2.65 -6.87 4.52
C MET A 92 2.64 -6.28 3.11
N ALA A 93 3.80 -5.95 2.55
CA ALA A 93 3.93 -5.47 1.18
C ALA A 93 3.39 -6.46 0.11
N ILE A 94 3.39 -7.76 0.40
CA ILE A 94 2.80 -8.81 -0.47
C ILE A 94 1.32 -8.54 -0.74
N THR A 95 0.62 -7.86 0.16
CA THR A 95 -0.80 -7.52 0.00
C THR A 95 -1.07 -6.78 -1.32
N ALA A 96 -0.12 -5.98 -1.81
CA ALA A 96 -0.28 -5.28 -3.08
C ALA A 96 -0.46 -6.26 -4.25
N LEU A 97 0.34 -7.33 -4.30
CA LEU A 97 0.18 -8.39 -5.31
C LEU A 97 -1.15 -9.11 -5.14
N VAL A 98 -1.44 -9.57 -3.93
CA VAL A 98 -2.68 -10.31 -3.65
C VAL A 98 -3.90 -9.47 -4.03
N THR A 99 -3.91 -8.17 -3.68
CA THR A 99 -5.01 -7.27 -4.05
C THR A 99 -5.13 -7.12 -5.56
N THR A 100 -3.99 -6.96 -6.27
CA THR A 100 -3.98 -6.81 -7.74
C THR A 100 -4.52 -8.04 -8.44
N PHE A 101 -4.07 -9.24 -8.04
CA PHE A 101 -4.54 -10.50 -8.62
C PHE A 101 -6.01 -10.77 -8.31
N LEU A 102 -6.45 -10.53 -7.07
CA LEU A 102 -7.86 -10.68 -6.71
C LEU A 102 -8.75 -9.71 -7.49
N TRP A 103 -8.28 -8.47 -7.71
CA TRP A 103 -9.02 -7.51 -8.51
C TRP A 103 -9.12 -7.94 -9.98
N TRP A 104 -8.07 -8.46 -10.58
CA TRP A 104 -8.12 -9.00 -11.95
C TRP A 104 -9.06 -10.19 -12.08
N PHE A 105 -9.13 -11.01 -11.05
CA PHE A 105 -10.10 -12.12 -11.03
C PHE A 105 -11.55 -11.59 -11.02
N LEU A 106 -11.80 -10.46 -10.36
CA LEU A 106 -13.12 -9.82 -10.33
C LEU A 106 -13.39 -8.96 -11.59
N THR A 107 -12.36 -8.50 -12.28
CA THR A 107 -12.44 -7.66 -13.48
C THR A 107 -11.54 -8.22 -14.59
N PRO A 108 -11.89 -9.38 -15.19
CA PRO A 108 -11.04 -10.08 -16.15
C PRO A 108 -10.72 -9.25 -17.40
N GLU A 109 -11.61 -8.35 -17.82
CA GLU A 109 -11.39 -7.43 -18.95
C GLU A 109 -10.12 -6.59 -18.80
N GLN A 110 -9.80 -6.14 -17.57
CA GLN A 110 -8.57 -5.39 -17.33
C GLN A 110 -7.32 -6.26 -17.48
N PHE A 111 -7.41 -7.55 -17.16
CA PHE A 111 -6.32 -8.50 -17.32
C PHE A 111 -6.11 -8.88 -18.79
N GLU A 112 -7.18 -9.12 -19.55
CA GLU A 112 -7.13 -9.41 -20.98
C GLU A 112 -6.48 -8.28 -21.77
N HIS A 113 -6.86 -7.03 -21.49
CA HIS A 113 -6.23 -5.85 -22.11
C HIS A 113 -4.70 -5.81 -21.85
N LEU A 114 -4.27 -6.27 -20.69
CA LEU A 114 -2.86 -6.32 -20.30
C LEU A 114 -2.11 -7.42 -21.05
N LEU A 115 -2.73 -8.59 -21.22
CA LEU A 115 -2.19 -9.72 -22.00
C LEU A 115 -2.08 -9.40 -23.49
N GLY A 116 -2.96 -8.57 -24.04
CA GLY A 116 -2.92 -8.14 -25.43
C GLY A 116 -1.68 -7.35 -25.84
N ASN A 117 -0.89 -6.86 -24.86
CA ASN A 117 0.37 -6.14 -25.11
C ASN A 117 1.57 -6.98 -24.69
N GLY A 118 2.20 -7.68 -25.66
CA GLY A 118 3.33 -8.59 -25.41
C GLY A 118 4.49 -7.97 -24.62
N THR A 119 4.82 -6.69 -24.85
CA THR A 119 5.88 -5.98 -24.11
C THR A 119 5.52 -5.84 -22.63
N VAL A 120 4.27 -5.46 -22.35
CA VAL A 120 3.78 -5.33 -20.97
C VAL A 120 3.73 -6.69 -20.28
N PHE A 121 3.31 -7.73 -21.00
CA PHE A 121 3.26 -9.10 -20.46
C PHE A 121 4.65 -9.63 -20.08
N ILE A 122 5.65 -9.46 -20.96
CA ILE A 122 7.04 -9.87 -20.66
C ILE A 122 7.59 -9.08 -19.47
N SER A 123 7.33 -7.77 -19.44
CA SER A 123 7.76 -6.94 -18.31
C SER A 123 7.10 -7.34 -17.00
N LEU A 124 5.82 -7.74 -17.04
CA LEU A 124 5.10 -8.29 -15.89
C LEU A 124 5.79 -9.56 -15.36
N ILE A 125 6.11 -10.51 -16.25
CA ILE A 125 6.81 -11.76 -15.86
C ILE A 125 8.15 -11.43 -15.20
N LEU A 126 8.95 -10.54 -15.76
CA LEU A 126 10.25 -10.16 -15.20
C LEU A 126 10.11 -9.52 -13.82
N VAL A 127 9.14 -8.64 -13.64
CA VAL A 127 8.88 -7.99 -12.34
C VAL A 127 8.41 -9.00 -11.30
N LEU A 128 7.51 -9.92 -11.66
CA LEU A 128 7.04 -10.98 -10.77
C LEU A 128 8.16 -11.95 -10.39
N PHE A 129 9.04 -12.28 -11.33
CA PHE A 129 10.21 -13.09 -11.07
C PHE A 129 11.16 -12.40 -10.07
N GLY A 130 11.52 -11.13 -10.32
CA GLY A 130 12.37 -10.35 -9.41
C GLY A 130 11.76 -10.20 -8.01
N PHE A 131 10.44 -9.98 -7.93
CA PHE A 131 9.69 -9.99 -6.67
C PHE A 131 9.82 -11.33 -5.95
N THR A 132 9.59 -12.44 -6.65
CA THR A 132 9.63 -13.79 -6.08
C THR A 132 11.02 -14.12 -5.53
N VAL A 133 12.08 -13.80 -6.27
CA VAL A 133 13.47 -13.98 -5.82
C VAL A 133 13.75 -13.17 -4.56
N SER A 134 13.36 -11.89 -4.55
CA SER A 134 13.55 -11.00 -3.40
C SER A 134 12.77 -11.47 -2.17
N TYR A 135 11.55 -11.92 -2.38
CA TYR A 135 10.72 -12.49 -1.33
C TYR A 135 11.33 -13.76 -0.75
N TRP A 136 11.78 -14.69 -1.63
CA TRP A 136 12.43 -15.92 -1.20
C TRP A 136 13.67 -15.67 -0.35
N GLN A 137 14.51 -14.72 -0.75
CA GLN A 137 15.69 -14.30 0.03
C GLN A 137 15.30 -13.73 1.40
N MET A 138 14.19 -12.99 1.48
CA MET A 138 13.71 -12.43 2.74
C MET A 138 13.18 -13.51 3.70
N VAL A 139 12.61 -14.60 3.17
CA VAL A 139 11.99 -15.68 3.96
C VAL A 139 13.00 -16.72 4.48
N GLN A 140 14.28 -16.64 4.11
CA GLN A 140 15.27 -17.66 4.46
C GLN A 140 15.55 -17.80 5.97
N SER A 141 15.30 -16.77 6.79
CA SER A 141 15.52 -16.87 8.23
C SER A 141 14.36 -17.59 8.95
N PRO A 142 14.63 -18.36 10.05
CA PRO A 142 13.59 -19.00 10.84
C PRO A 142 12.56 -18.02 11.43
N VAL A 143 12.99 -16.82 11.80
CA VAL A 143 12.12 -15.74 12.27
C VAL A 143 11.16 -15.31 11.17
N SER A 144 11.67 -15.14 9.96
CA SER A 144 10.86 -14.78 8.79
C SER A 144 9.81 -15.83 8.46
N GLN A 145 10.12 -17.12 8.54
CA GLN A 145 9.17 -18.21 8.27
C GLN A 145 8.01 -18.23 9.28
N LYS A 146 8.30 -18.02 10.57
CA LYS A 146 7.24 -17.89 11.59
C LYS A 146 6.36 -16.68 11.33
N LEU A 147 6.97 -15.53 11.05
CA LEU A 147 6.25 -14.29 10.76
C LEU A 147 5.34 -14.44 9.54
N VAL A 148 5.84 -15.03 8.44
CA VAL A 148 5.03 -15.24 7.21
C VAL A 148 3.78 -16.04 7.52
N ARG A 149 3.90 -17.17 8.18
CA ARG A 149 2.75 -18.01 8.54
C ARG A 149 1.76 -17.26 9.43
N TYR A 150 2.28 -16.47 10.36
CA TYR A 150 1.46 -15.71 11.30
C TYR A 150 0.73 -14.54 10.62
N ILE A 151 1.38 -13.83 9.68
CA ILE A 151 0.82 -12.61 9.08
C ILE A 151 -0.02 -12.88 7.82
N LEU A 152 0.04 -14.08 7.26
CA LEU A 152 -0.68 -14.44 6.04
C LEU A 152 -2.19 -14.12 6.10
N PRO A 153 -2.92 -14.41 7.21
CA PRO A 153 -4.32 -14.01 7.33
C PRO A 153 -4.53 -12.49 7.23
N ALA A 154 -3.60 -11.69 7.80
CA ALA A 154 -3.66 -10.23 7.69
C ALA A 154 -3.41 -9.74 6.25
N VAL A 155 -2.55 -10.41 5.49
CA VAL A 155 -2.30 -10.10 4.07
C VAL A 155 -3.58 -10.27 3.25
N PHE A 156 -4.26 -11.41 3.38
CA PHE A 156 -5.52 -11.66 2.69
C PHE A 156 -6.64 -10.73 3.18
N ALA A 157 -6.71 -10.51 4.50
CA ALA A 157 -7.67 -9.58 5.08
C ALA A 157 -7.48 -8.16 4.52
N LEU A 158 -6.25 -7.64 4.46
CA LEU A 158 -5.97 -6.31 3.92
C LEU A 158 -6.27 -6.22 2.41
N ALA A 159 -6.01 -7.28 1.65
CA ALA A 159 -6.39 -7.35 0.24
C ALA A 159 -7.92 -7.27 0.05
N GLY A 160 -8.66 -8.11 0.77
CA GLY A 160 -10.12 -8.07 0.80
C GLY A 160 -10.68 -6.73 1.27
N MET A 161 -10.09 -6.15 2.32
CA MET A 161 -10.41 -4.80 2.81
C MET A 161 -10.23 -3.72 1.74
N SER A 162 -9.22 -3.82 0.90
CA SER A 162 -8.97 -2.82 -0.14
C SER A 162 -10.02 -2.89 -1.24
N ILE A 163 -10.41 -4.10 -1.63
CA ILE A 163 -11.51 -4.34 -2.58
C ILE A 163 -12.85 -3.86 -1.98
N ALA A 164 -13.20 -4.33 -0.78
CA ALA A 164 -14.44 -3.95 -0.13
C ALA A 164 -14.54 -2.44 0.13
N THR A 165 -13.43 -1.77 0.50
CA THR A 165 -13.41 -0.30 0.65
C THR A 165 -13.71 0.40 -0.67
N LYS A 166 -13.16 -0.09 -1.81
CA LYS A 166 -13.47 0.46 -3.14
C LYS A 166 -14.96 0.31 -3.46
N GLU A 167 -15.51 -0.88 -3.25
CA GLU A 167 -16.94 -1.15 -3.47
C GLU A 167 -17.84 -0.26 -2.59
N ILE A 168 -17.51 -0.11 -1.31
CA ILE A 168 -18.20 0.80 -0.39
C ILE A 168 -18.16 2.24 -0.90
N ALA A 169 -16.98 2.71 -1.36
CA ALA A 169 -16.81 4.08 -1.83
C ALA A 169 -17.55 4.36 -3.15
N VAL A 170 -17.66 3.36 -4.03
CA VAL A 170 -18.35 3.47 -5.33
C VAL A 170 -19.87 3.36 -5.19
N HIS A 171 -20.35 2.43 -4.35
CA HIS A 171 -21.79 2.17 -4.19
C HIS A 171 -22.47 3.04 -3.12
N SER A 172 -21.77 3.99 -2.52
CA SER A 172 -22.37 4.89 -1.52
C SER A 172 -23.29 5.90 -2.18
N GLN A 173 -24.58 5.84 -1.82
CA GLN A 173 -25.60 6.83 -2.22
C GLN A 173 -25.30 8.23 -1.62
N SER A 174 -24.63 8.28 -0.49
CA SER A 174 -24.28 9.52 0.23
C SER A 174 -22.93 10.13 -0.21
N GLY A 175 -22.37 9.69 -1.33
CA GLY A 175 -21.06 10.12 -1.81
C GLY A 175 -19.91 9.63 -0.91
N VAL A 176 -18.68 10.15 -1.17
CA VAL A 176 -17.47 9.64 -0.51
C VAL A 176 -17.45 9.91 1.01
N TRP A 177 -17.95 11.05 1.45
CA TRP A 177 -17.98 11.39 2.87
C TRP A 177 -18.97 10.53 3.65
N GLY A 178 -20.13 10.21 3.04
CA GLY A 178 -21.04 9.24 3.59
C GLY A 178 -20.42 7.84 3.66
N ALA A 179 -19.74 7.40 2.59
CA ALA A 179 -19.00 6.14 2.59
C ALA A 179 -17.98 6.07 3.74
N ILE A 180 -17.16 7.12 3.92
CA ILE A 180 -16.17 7.22 5.00
C ILE A 180 -16.85 7.15 6.35
N THR A 181 -17.94 7.90 6.56
CA THR A 181 -18.64 7.94 7.84
C THR A 181 -19.26 6.57 8.18
N TYR A 182 -19.98 5.94 7.25
CA TYR A 182 -20.52 4.59 7.47
C TYR A 182 -19.43 3.56 7.70
N TYR A 183 -18.31 3.65 6.99
CA TYR A 183 -17.15 2.79 7.23
C TYR A 183 -16.61 2.98 8.66
N LEU A 184 -16.35 4.23 9.07
CA LEU A 184 -15.80 4.54 10.40
C LEU A 184 -16.73 4.13 11.53
N VAL A 185 -18.06 4.20 11.33
CA VAL A 185 -19.01 3.85 12.38
C VAL A 185 -19.32 2.35 12.36
N VAL A 186 -19.80 1.83 11.24
CA VAL A 186 -20.35 0.47 11.19
C VAL A 186 -19.25 -0.59 11.10
N ALA A 187 -18.33 -0.45 10.14
CA ALA A 187 -17.29 -1.47 9.97
C ALA A 187 -16.36 -1.49 11.18
N LEU A 188 -16.01 -0.34 11.75
CA LEU A 188 -15.17 -0.29 12.94
C LEU A 188 -15.90 -0.80 14.19
N PHE A 189 -17.22 -0.58 14.32
CA PHE A 189 -18.00 -1.19 15.38
C PHE A 189 -17.93 -2.72 15.32
N VAL A 190 -18.13 -3.30 14.14
CA VAL A 190 -18.01 -4.76 13.92
C VAL A 190 -16.60 -5.25 14.25
N SER A 191 -15.55 -4.51 13.84
CA SER A 191 -14.18 -4.83 14.21
C SER A 191 -13.96 -4.77 15.73
N GLY A 192 -14.55 -3.80 16.41
CA GLY A 192 -14.55 -3.71 17.87
C GLY A 192 -15.17 -4.95 18.53
N CYS A 193 -16.33 -5.39 18.05
CA CYS A 193 -17.00 -6.61 18.50
C CYS A 193 -16.14 -7.85 18.27
N TYR A 194 -15.49 -7.97 17.09
CA TYR A 194 -14.55 -9.06 16.80
C TYR A 194 -13.41 -9.11 17.82
N ASN A 195 -12.74 -7.99 18.04
CA ASN A 195 -11.61 -7.92 18.97
C ASN A 195 -12.05 -8.17 20.41
N LEU A 196 -13.22 -7.71 20.82
CA LEU A 196 -13.80 -7.97 22.13
C LEU A 196 -14.07 -9.46 22.33
N PHE A 197 -14.69 -10.12 21.33
CA PHE A 197 -14.94 -11.56 21.37
C PHE A 197 -13.65 -12.36 21.52
N PHE A 198 -12.63 -12.05 20.73
CA PHE A 198 -11.34 -12.75 20.78
C PHE A 198 -10.55 -12.42 22.04
N TYR A 199 -10.67 -11.22 22.61
CA TYR A 199 -10.11 -10.90 23.93
C TYR A 199 -10.63 -11.86 24.99
N PHE A 200 -11.95 -12.00 25.13
CA PHE A 200 -12.53 -12.93 26.13
C PHE A 200 -12.25 -14.40 25.83
N ARG A 201 -12.20 -14.77 24.53
CA ARG A 201 -11.87 -16.14 24.14
C ARG A 201 -10.44 -16.54 24.51
N THR A 202 -9.49 -15.64 24.35
CA THR A 202 -8.06 -15.91 24.63
C THR A 202 -7.72 -15.72 26.10
N GLN A 203 -8.36 -14.78 26.77
CA GLN A 203 -8.14 -14.42 28.17
C GLN A 203 -9.19 -15.05 29.08
N LYS A 204 -9.46 -16.35 28.93
CA LYS A 204 -10.53 -17.08 29.64
C LYS A 204 -10.51 -16.94 31.17
N LYS A 205 -9.35 -16.66 31.77
CA LYS A 205 -9.20 -16.46 33.23
C LYS A 205 -9.43 -15.01 33.66
N HIS A 206 -9.52 -14.06 32.71
CA HIS A 206 -9.71 -12.65 33.02
C HIS A 206 -11.20 -12.34 33.12
N GLY A 207 -11.64 -11.99 34.33
CA GLY A 207 -13.01 -11.51 34.56
C GLY A 207 -13.21 -10.09 33.97
N PHE A 208 -14.48 -9.64 33.99
CA PHE A 208 -14.85 -8.30 33.49
C PHE A 208 -14.06 -7.16 34.17
N LYS A 209 -13.76 -7.28 35.48
CA LYS A 209 -12.93 -6.29 36.20
C LYS A 209 -11.53 -6.13 35.57
N GLN A 210 -10.89 -7.25 35.18
CA GLN A 210 -9.58 -7.23 34.55
C GLN A 210 -9.68 -6.61 33.14
N PHE A 211 -10.72 -6.95 32.40
CA PHE A 211 -10.99 -6.32 31.09
C PHE A 211 -11.07 -4.79 31.19
N VAL A 212 -11.86 -4.27 32.14
CA VAL A 212 -11.97 -2.83 32.36
C VAL A 212 -10.62 -2.23 32.74
N ALA A 213 -9.84 -2.92 33.61
CA ALA A 213 -8.51 -2.48 33.99
C ALA A 213 -7.54 -2.46 32.80
N ASP A 214 -7.59 -3.47 31.91
CA ASP A 214 -6.72 -3.55 30.73
C ASP A 214 -7.04 -2.48 29.69
N VAL A 215 -8.34 -2.18 29.50
CA VAL A 215 -8.80 -1.19 28.51
C VAL A 215 -8.62 0.24 29.00
N PHE A 216 -8.94 0.52 30.26
CA PHE A 216 -9.04 1.88 30.79
C PHE A 216 -7.89 2.30 31.72
N ASN A 217 -6.77 1.57 31.76
CA ASN A 217 -5.62 2.03 32.51
C ASN A 217 -4.87 3.16 31.78
N ARG A 218 -4.09 3.94 32.51
CA ARG A 218 -3.34 5.07 31.96
C ARG A 218 -2.36 4.67 30.86
N ARG A 219 -1.85 3.43 30.85
CA ARG A 219 -0.92 2.92 29.84
C ARG A 219 -1.60 2.58 28.51
N THR A 220 -2.92 2.35 28.51
CA THR A 220 -3.71 1.98 27.32
C THR A 220 -4.58 3.11 26.80
N VAL A 221 -5.10 3.98 27.68
CA VAL A 221 -6.00 5.07 27.30
C VAL A 221 -5.35 6.04 26.31
N TRP A 222 -4.18 6.57 26.64
CA TRP A 222 -3.50 7.52 25.75
C TRP A 222 -3.11 6.92 24.40
N PRO A 223 -2.44 5.73 24.39
CA PRO A 223 -2.24 5.01 23.12
C PRO A 223 -3.55 4.74 22.37
N GLY A 224 -4.62 4.38 23.08
CA GLY A 224 -5.93 4.17 22.48
C GLY A 224 -6.48 5.40 21.77
N ILE A 225 -6.41 6.58 22.40
CA ILE A 225 -6.84 7.86 21.81
C ILE A 225 -6.00 8.20 20.56
N TYR A 226 -4.68 8.05 20.63
CA TYR A 226 -3.82 8.26 19.45
C TYR A 226 -4.16 7.28 18.33
N MET A 227 -4.44 6.01 18.68
CA MET A 227 -4.86 5.00 17.71
C MET A 227 -6.15 5.38 17.00
N VAL A 228 -7.14 5.93 17.73
CA VAL A 228 -8.40 6.44 17.16
C VAL A 228 -8.11 7.55 16.13
N ALA A 229 -7.32 8.56 16.49
CA ALA A 229 -7.03 9.69 15.61
C ALA A 229 -6.27 9.26 14.34
N PHE A 230 -5.17 8.51 14.50
CA PHE A 230 -4.36 8.06 13.36
C PHE A 230 -5.12 7.08 12.45
N SER A 231 -5.92 6.19 13.02
CA SER A 231 -6.69 5.24 12.20
C SER A 231 -7.83 5.90 11.46
N ALA A 232 -8.47 6.92 12.02
CA ALA A 232 -9.49 7.69 11.30
C ALA A 232 -8.87 8.40 10.08
N ALA A 233 -7.72 9.07 10.26
CA ALA A 233 -6.99 9.69 9.16
C ALA A 233 -6.54 8.68 8.09
N LEU A 234 -6.02 7.53 8.51
CA LEU A 234 -5.61 6.43 7.64
C LEU A 234 -6.78 5.91 6.78
N ILE A 235 -7.94 5.65 7.40
CA ILE A 235 -9.12 5.13 6.70
C ILE A 235 -9.66 6.18 5.74
N THR A 236 -9.69 7.44 6.13
CA THR A 236 -10.13 8.53 5.28
C THR A 236 -9.25 8.62 4.03
N ALA A 237 -7.93 8.70 4.19
CA ALA A 237 -6.99 8.74 3.07
C ALA A 237 -7.11 7.51 2.16
N LYS A 238 -7.21 6.30 2.75
CA LYS A 238 -7.42 5.05 2.02
C LYS A 238 -8.70 5.10 1.17
N THR A 239 -9.81 5.53 1.75
CA THR A 239 -11.11 5.53 1.05
C THR A 239 -11.13 6.55 -0.08
N LEU A 240 -10.56 7.75 0.13
CA LEU A 240 -10.40 8.78 -0.91
C LEU A 240 -9.56 8.27 -2.08
N ALA A 241 -8.41 7.64 -1.79
CA ALA A 241 -7.55 7.07 -2.82
C ALA A 241 -8.25 5.96 -3.61
N LEU A 242 -8.89 5.00 -2.91
CA LEU A 242 -9.52 3.84 -3.54
C LEU A 242 -10.74 4.18 -4.38
N ARG A 243 -11.47 5.24 -4.04
CA ARG A 243 -12.63 5.69 -4.83
C ARG A 243 -12.25 6.00 -6.27
N VAL A 244 -11.12 6.67 -6.47
CA VAL A 244 -10.71 7.20 -7.78
C VAL A 244 -9.72 6.29 -8.50
N ALA A 245 -8.96 5.47 -7.76
CA ALA A 245 -7.98 4.56 -8.35
C ALA A 245 -8.66 3.51 -9.26
N PRO A 246 -8.14 3.23 -10.45
CA PRO A 246 -8.72 2.23 -11.35
C PRO A 246 -8.63 0.81 -10.77
N ASN A 247 -7.55 0.49 -10.07
CA ASN A 247 -7.33 -0.80 -9.42
C ASN A 247 -6.93 -0.58 -7.96
N PRO A 248 -7.60 -1.23 -6.99
CA PRO A 248 -7.26 -1.10 -5.57
C PRO A 248 -5.84 -1.60 -5.24
N GLY A 249 -5.29 -2.49 -6.06
CA GLY A 249 -3.90 -2.95 -5.94
C GLY A 249 -2.88 -1.80 -6.06
N TYR A 250 -3.17 -0.77 -6.88
CA TYR A 250 -2.27 0.38 -7.02
C TYR A 250 -2.19 1.22 -5.73
N VAL A 251 -3.33 1.44 -5.07
CA VAL A 251 -3.35 2.13 -3.77
C VAL A 251 -2.67 1.29 -2.70
N THR A 252 -2.93 -0.03 -2.69
CA THR A 252 -2.27 -0.96 -1.77
C THR A 252 -0.77 -1.00 -2.00
N ALA A 253 -0.31 -0.80 -3.23
CA ALA A 253 1.10 -0.75 -3.55
C ALA A 253 1.76 0.57 -3.09
N LEU A 254 1.04 1.69 -2.96
CA LEU A 254 1.57 2.89 -2.31
C LEU A 254 1.84 2.68 -0.81
N LEU A 255 1.27 1.63 -0.19
CA LEU A 255 1.67 1.19 1.16
C LEU A 255 3.14 0.77 1.25
N LEU A 256 3.81 0.49 0.13
CA LEU A 256 5.24 0.15 0.10
C LEU A 256 6.13 1.29 0.60
N VAL A 257 5.60 2.50 0.70
CA VAL A 257 6.27 3.60 1.38
C VAL A 257 6.36 3.37 2.90
N ALA A 258 5.41 2.63 3.48
CA ALA A 258 5.40 2.36 4.92
C ALA A 258 6.66 1.62 5.43
N PRO A 259 7.15 0.52 4.82
CA PRO A 259 8.41 -0.10 5.20
C PRO A 259 9.62 0.84 5.15
N ILE A 260 9.64 1.80 4.21
CA ILE A 260 10.72 2.80 4.11
C ILE A 260 10.68 3.72 5.32
N PHE A 261 9.52 4.27 5.67
CA PHE A 261 9.36 5.10 6.88
C PHE A 261 9.69 4.32 8.15
N VAL A 262 9.20 3.08 8.27
CA VAL A 262 9.52 2.21 9.41
C VAL A 262 11.03 1.98 9.53
N TYR A 263 11.72 1.70 8.42
CA TYR A 263 13.17 1.52 8.42
C TYR A 263 13.91 2.78 8.87
N VAL A 264 13.57 3.94 8.31
CA VAL A 264 14.19 5.21 8.69
C VAL A 264 13.99 5.51 10.18
N LEU A 265 12.77 5.34 10.69
CA LEU A 265 12.45 5.59 12.10
C LEU A 265 13.11 4.58 13.04
N ASN A 266 13.18 3.30 12.68
CA ASN A 266 13.87 2.30 13.47
C ASN A 266 15.39 2.56 13.50
N ARG A 267 15.99 2.96 12.37
CA ARG A 267 17.40 3.29 12.30
C ARG A 267 17.76 4.49 13.16
N THR A 268 16.94 5.54 13.19
CA THR A 268 17.16 6.70 14.08
C THR A 268 17.07 6.32 15.55
N ARG A 269 16.26 5.30 15.90
CA ARG A 269 16.12 4.77 17.25
C ARG A 269 17.11 3.64 17.58
N LYS A 270 18.03 3.28 16.67
CA LYS A 270 19.01 2.19 16.79
C LYS A 270 18.37 0.82 17.05
N ILE A 271 17.15 0.59 16.54
CA ILE A 271 16.47 -0.70 16.61
C ILE A 271 16.99 -1.55 15.45
N LEU A 272 17.56 -2.72 15.78
CA LEU A 272 18.09 -3.66 14.79
C LEU A 272 16.94 -4.50 14.20
N ASP A 273 17.09 -4.82 12.92
CA ASP A 273 16.17 -5.69 12.18
C ASP A 273 16.81 -7.07 11.97
N ASP A 274 16.09 -8.13 12.37
CA ASP A 274 16.54 -9.52 12.22
C ASP A 274 16.31 -10.11 10.81
N VAL A 275 15.70 -9.32 9.91
CA VAL A 275 15.36 -9.73 8.54
C VAL A 275 16.14 -8.91 7.53
N SER A 276 16.55 -9.53 6.42
CA SER A 276 17.32 -8.86 5.37
C SER A 276 16.62 -7.60 4.84
N VAL A 277 17.19 -6.46 5.22
CA VAL A 277 16.72 -5.14 4.78
C VAL A 277 16.90 -4.97 3.27
N LYS A 278 18.03 -5.47 2.71
CA LYS A 278 18.32 -5.42 1.27
C LYS A 278 17.24 -6.17 0.45
N ALA A 279 16.93 -7.40 0.85
CA ALA A 279 15.89 -8.19 0.17
C ALA A 279 14.51 -7.53 0.28
N GLY A 280 14.17 -6.92 1.42
CA GLY A 280 12.93 -6.18 1.60
C GLY A 280 12.83 -4.97 0.66
N PHE A 281 13.88 -4.15 0.53
CA PHE A 281 13.90 -3.02 -0.41
C PHE A 281 13.87 -3.47 -1.86
N SER A 282 14.54 -4.56 -2.20
CA SER A 282 14.48 -5.15 -3.54
C SER A 282 13.04 -5.58 -3.89
N MET A 283 12.35 -6.22 -2.96
CA MET A 283 10.94 -6.60 -3.13
C MET A 283 10.04 -5.38 -3.35
N ILE A 284 10.22 -4.31 -2.57
CA ILE A 284 9.49 -3.05 -2.71
C ILE A 284 9.76 -2.43 -4.09
N PHE A 285 11.00 -2.44 -4.55
CA PHE A 285 11.38 -1.94 -5.86
C PHE A 285 10.63 -2.66 -6.99
N PHE A 286 10.60 -3.99 -6.98
CA PHE A 286 9.85 -4.75 -8.00
C PHE A 286 8.34 -4.50 -7.93
N LEU A 287 7.77 -4.29 -6.75
CA LEU A 287 6.37 -3.91 -6.62
C LEU A 287 6.06 -2.51 -7.17
N LEU A 288 6.95 -1.54 -6.93
CA LEU A 288 6.81 -0.20 -7.54
C LEU A 288 6.92 -0.27 -9.07
N LEU A 289 7.81 -1.11 -9.60
CA LEU A 289 7.88 -1.36 -11.04
C LEU A 289 6.60 -1.99 -11.59
N LEU A 290 5.99 -2.90 -10.86
CA LEU A 290 4.70 -3.48 -11.24
C LEU A 290 3.62 -2.41 -11.41
N ILE A 291 3.49 -1.49 -10.45
CA ILE A 291 2.54 -0.39 -10.54
C ILE A 291 2.82 0.48 -11.76
N LEU A 292 4.09 0.80 -11.93
CA LEU A 292 4.52 1.66 -13.03
C LEU A 292 4.19 1.04 -14.39
N LEU A 293 4.42 -0.26 -14.57
CA LEU A 293 4.04 -1.00 -15.77
C LEU A 293 2.54 -0.90 -16.03
N PHE A 294 1.71 -1.01 -14.98
CA PHE A 294 0.26 -0.89 -15.12
C PHE A 294 -0.18 0.52 -15.48
N LEU A 295 0.41 1.54 -14.84
CA LEU A 295 0.12 2.93 -15.19
C LEU A 295 0.48 3.25 -16.64
N LEU A 296 1.56 2.66 -17.14
CA LEU A 296 1.99 2.81 -18.53
C LEU A 296 1.09 2.05 -19.52
N SER A 297 0.58 0.88 -19.16
CA SER A 297 -0.30 0.08 -20.04
C SER A 297 -1.65 0.75 -20.27
N PHE A 298 -2.15 1.55 -19.33
CA PHE A 298 -3.41 2.30 -19.46
C PHE A 298 -3.30 3.64 -20.24
N GLN A 299 -2.24 3.82 -21.04
CA GLN A 299 -2.03 5.01 -21.89
C GLN A 299 -2.05 6.37 -21.18
N ILE A 300 -1.85 6.42 -19.88
CA ILE A 300 -1.85 7.66 -19.09
C ILE A 300 -0.62 8.51 -19.43
N PHE A 301 0.44 7.91 -20.01
CA PHE A 301 1.65 8.60 -20.44
C PHE A 301 2.00 8.29 -21.89
N LYS A 302 2.24 9.32 -22.68
CA LYS A 302 2.64 9.25 -24.10
C LYS A 302 4.05 8.62 -24.26
N ILE A 303 4.35 8.21 -25.48
CA ILE A 303 5.55 7.48 -25.95
C ILE A 303 6.89 7.92 -25.31
N GLU A 304 7.05 9.22 -25.04
CA GLU A 304 8.29 9.77 -24.45
C GLU A 304 8.58 9.28 -23.02
N PHE A 305 7.54 9.12 -22.21
CA PHE A 305 7.71 8.59 -20.85
C PHE A 305 7.99 7.07 -20.84
N ARG A 306 7.48 6.33 -21.83
CA ARG A 306 7.79 4.91 -22.00
C ARG A 306 9.28 4.67 -22.27
N ILE A 307 9.90 5.51 -23.12
CA ILE A 307 11.33 5.44 -23.44
C ILE A 307 12.19 5.83 -22.23
N PHE A 308 11.79 6.89 -21.50
CA PHE A 308 12.46 7.30 -20.27
C PHE A 308 12.43 6.20 -19.21
N MET A 309 11.27 5.59 -19.00
CA MET A 309 11.10 4.53 -18.01
C MET A 309 11.82 3.24 -18.39
N ALA A 310 11.87 2.88 -19.68
CA ALA A 310 12.66 1.73 -20.12
C ALA A 310 14.16 1.96 -19.86
N GLY A 311 14.68 3.17 -20.12
CA GLY A 311 16.06 3.52 -19.78
C GLY A 311 16.37 3.51 -18.30
N PHE A 312 15.49 4.09 -17.47
CA PHE A 312 15.60 4.10 -16.01
C PHE A 312 15.48 2.69 -15.42
N PHE A 313 14.58 1.85 -15.96
CA PHE A 313 14.45 0.45 -15.58
C PHE A 313 15.71 -0.34 -15.84
N LEU A 314 16.26 -0.26 -17.06
CA LEU A 314 17.48 -0.96 -17.43
C LEU A 314 18.69 -0.51 -16.59
N GLN A 315 18.81 0.77 -16.30
CA GLN A 315 19.88 1.31 -15.46
C GLN A 315 19.78 0.82 -14.01
N ASN A 316 18.59 0.80 -13.43
CA ASN A 316 18.40 0.33 -12.05
C ASN A 316 18.44 -1.19 -11.93
N LEU A 317 17.94 -1.93 -12.93
CA LEU A 317 18.11 -3.37 -13.03
C LEU A 317 19.61 -3.74 -13.07
N PHE A 318 20.40 -2.94 -13.77
CA PHE A 318 21.83 -3.10 -13.86
C PHE A 318 22.55 -2.83 -12.53
N ILE A 319 22.20 -1.75 -11.81
CA ILE A 319 22.74 -1.44 -10.47
C ILE A 319 22.34 -2.55 -9.48
N PHE A 320 21.14 -3.07 -9.60
CA PHE A 320 20.64 -4.18 -8.78
C PHE A 320 21.44 -5.47 -9.03
N PHE A 321 21.63 -5.86 -10.29
CA PHE A 321 22.42 -7.05 -10.63
C PHE A 321 23.89 -6.93 -10.22
N ASN A 322 24.53 -5.76 -10.37
CA ASN A 322 25.89 -5.51 -9.90
C ASN A 322 26.03 -5.53 -8.36
N GLY A 323 24.99 -5.15 -7.64
CA GLY A 323 25.01 -5.20 -6.17
C GLY A 323 24.68 -6.58 -5.58
N PHE A 324 24.11 -7.49 -6.37
CA PHE A 324 23.58 -8.78 -5.93
C PHE A 324 24.40 -9.98 -6.35
N PHE A 325 25.10 -9.88 -7.48
CA PHE A 325 25.93 -10.96 -8.03
C PHE A 325 27.35 -10.44 -8.23
N ASP A 326 28.34 -11.11 -7.60
CA ASP A 326 29.74 -10.98 -7.96
C ASP A 326 29.94 -11.59 -9.36
N PHE A 327 29.66 -10.79 -10.40
CA PHE A 327 29.76 -11.27 -11.77
C PHE A 327 31.21 -11.26 -12.26
N SER A 328 31.65 -12.42 -12.74
CA SER A 328 32.84 -12.61 -13.58
C SER A 328 32.81 -11.73 -14.86
N ALA A 329 33.90 -11.61 -15.58
CA ALA A 329 34.12 -10.74 -16.76
C ALA A 329 33.00 -10.70 -17.83
N PHE A 330 32.09 -11.68 -17.88
CA PHE A 330 30.93 -11.71 -18.77
C PHE A 330 29.84 -10.70 -18.35
N GLY A 331 29.59 -10.58 -17.04
CA GLY A 331 28.66 -9.58 -16.49
C GLY A 331 29.13 -8.15 -16.76
N GLN A 332 30.41 -7.90 -16.71
CA GLN A 332 30.99 -6.58 -17.00
C GLN A 332 30.80 -6.13 -18.45
N ARG A 333 30.78 -7.07 -19.42
CA ARG A 333 30.53 -6.75 -20.84
C ARG A 333 29.07 -6.41 -21.11
N ILE A 334 28.14 -7.14 -20.53
CA ILE A 334 26.70 -6.83 -20.60
C ILE A 334 26.43 -5.49 -19.92
N ALA A 335 27.09 -5.24 -18.81
CA ALA A 335 27.04 -4.01 -18.06
C ALA A 335 27.43 -2.78 -18.90
N LEU A 336 28.52 -2.86 -19.63
CA LEU A 336 28.99 -1.80 -20.51
C LEU A 336 28.02 -1.53 -21.67
N ILE A 337 27.39 -2.57 -22.23
CA ILE A 337 26.40 -2.45 -23.29
C ILE A 337 25.14 -1.74 -22.78
N VAL A 338 24.61 -2.14 -21.64
CA VAL A 338 23.43 -1.54 -21.02
C VAL A 338 23.70 -0.09 -20.60
N GLN A 339 24.88 0.19 -20.04
CA GLN A 339 25.30 1.55 -19.69
C GLN A 339 25.40 2.45 -20.91
N ARG A 340 26.00 1.97 -22.01
CA ARG A 340 26.10 2.73 -23.27
C ARG A 340 24.71 2.98 -23.89
N PHE A 341 23.80 2.02 -23.80
CA PHE A 341 22.43 2.17 -24.30
C PHE A 341 21.65 3.16 -23.43
N GLY A 342 21.75 3.08 -22.11
CA GLY A 342 21.15 4.01 -21.16
C GLY A 342 21.65 5.45 -21.36
N ILE A 343 22.95 5.66 -21.53
CA ILE A 343 23.54 6.98 -21.81
C ILE A 343 23.09 7.53 -23.17
N ALA A 344 22.97 6.67 -24.20
CA ALA A 344 22.50 7.08 -25.52
C ALA A 344 21.04 7.53 -25.51
N VAL A 345 20.18 6.81 -24.76
CA VAL A 345 18.75 7.17 -24.57
C VAL A 345 18.62 8.45 -23.75
N PHE A 346 19.39 8.57 -22.66
CA PHE A 346 19.39 9.77 -21.81
C PHE A 346 19.95 10.99 -22.54
N GLY A 347 21.00 10.81 -23.35
CA GLY A 347 21.56 11.87 -24.19
C GLY A 347 20.61 12.39 -25.24
N LYS A 348 19.81 11.51 -25.89
CA LYS A 348 18.76 11.91 -26.82
C LYS A 348 17.63 12.67 -26.13
N PHE A 349 17.20 12.21 -24.95
CA PHE A 349 16.17 12.86 -24.14
C PHE A 349 16.61 14.25 -23.64
N ALA A 350 17.82 14.34 -23.07
CA ALA A 350 18.39 15.61 -22.65
C ALA A 350 18.55 16.61 -23.82
N LYS A 351 18.94 16.12 -24.99
CA LYS A 351 19.03 16.93 -26.21
C LYS A 351 17.67 17.44 -26.67
N SER A 352 16.64 16.61 -26.60
CA SER A 352 15.26 17.00 -26.90
C SER A 352 14.72 18.03 -25.92
N LEU A 353 15.00 17.87 -24.62
CA LEU A 353 14.63 18.82 -23.57
C LEU A 353 15.36 20.17 -23.74
N PHE A 354 16.63 20.14 -24.15
CA PHE A 354 17.45 21.33 -24.40
C PHE A 354 16.95 22.10 -25.64
N ILE A 355 16.53 21.38 -26.69
CA ILE A 355 15.91 21.98 -27.88
C ILE A 355 14.57 22.63 -27.54
N VAL A 356 13.73 21.96 -26.73
CA VAL A 356 12.44 22.51 -26.28
C VAL A 356 12.66 23.74 -25.38
N SER A 357 13.62 23.69 -24.46
CA SER A 357 13.93 24.85 -23.59
C SER A 357 14.54 26.02 -24.37
N GLY A 358 15.35 25.73 -25.39
CA GLY A 358 15.89 26.75 -26.32
C GLY A 358 14.83 27.41 -27.22
N LEU A 359 13.81 26.65 -27.63
CA LEU A 359 12.66 27.17 -28.36
C LEU A 359 11.75 28.04 -27.50
N VAL A 360 11.58 27.65 -26.20
CA VAL A 360 10.84 28.47 -25.23
C VAL A 360 11.53 29.81 -24.96
N LYS A 361 12.85 29.82 -24.81
CA LYS A 361 13.66 31.05 -24.58
C LYS A 361 13.66 32.00 -25.78
N ARG A 362 13.45 31.50 -27.01
CA ARG A 362 13.47 32.34 -28.24
C ARG A 362 12.09 32.84 -28.72
N GLY A 363 10.99 32.52 -27.95
CA GLY A 363 9.64 33.00 -28.32
C GLY A 363 9.09 32.49 -29.67
N ARG A 364 9.74 31.49 -30.28
CA ARG A 364 9.36 30.94 -31.58
C ARG A 364 8.63 29.60 -31.42
N PHE A 365 7.41 29.67 -30.93
CA PHE A 365 6.52 28.50 -31.00
C PHE A 365 5.71 28.54 -32.27
N PRO A 366 5.69 27.48 -33.09
CA PRO A 366 4.72 27.35 -34.16
C PRO A 366 3.31 27.34 -33.56
N ALA A 367 2.39 28.09 -34.16
CA ALA A 367 1.00 28.22 -33.67
C ALA A 367 0.28 26.88 -33.45
N ALA A 368 0.70 25.83 -34.15
CA ALA A 368 0.22 24.46 -33.99
C ALA A 368 0.55 23.85 -32.58
N VAL A 369 1.71 24.18 -31.99
CA VAL A 369 2.14 23.67 -30.67
C VAL A 369 1.39 24.37 -29.54
N LEU A 370 1.12 25.68 -29.71
CA LEU A 370 0.28 26.44 -28.75
C LEU A 370 -1.18 25.94 -28.75
N LYS A 371 -1.70 25.51 -29.93
CA LYS A 371 -3.06 24.94 -30.05
C LYS A 371 -3.17 23.56 -29.40
N LEU A 372 -2.09 22.75 -29.41
CA LEU A 372 -2.01 21.46 -28.77
C LEU A 372 -1.88 21.59 -27.22
N LEU A 373 -1.10 22.56 -26.73
CA LEU A 373 -0.96 22.84 -25.29
C LEU A 373 -2.27 23.41 -24.69
N ARG A 374 -3.01 24.26 -25.45
CA ARG A 374 -4.34 24.73 -25.03
C ARG A 374 -5.40 23.60 -24.97
N ARG A 375 -5.31 22.60 -25.85
CA ARG A 375 -6.21 21.43 -25.81
C ARG A 375 -5.85 20.41 -24.74
N GLY A 376 -4.63 20.40 -24.23
CA GLY A 376 -4.18 19.50 -23.14
C GLY A 376 -4.31 20.09 -21.72
N LEU A 377 -4.74 21.35 -21.60
CA LEU A 377 -4.95 22.02 -20.30
C LEU A 377 -6.42 22.11 -19.88
N ILE A 378 -7.32 21.48 -20.64
CA ILE A 378 -8.74 21.33 -20.29
C ILE A 378 -9.03 19.83 -20.21
N ILE A 379 -8.48 19.18 -19.20
CA ILE A 379 -8.99 17.94 -18.59
C ILE A 379 -8.69 17.98 -17.08
#